data_47d9f04617fc2c5e3ef0499fbab81afb
#
_entry.id   47d9f04617fc2c5e3ef0499fbab81afb
#
_cell.length_a   1.000
_cell.length_b   1.000
_cell.length_c   1.000
_cell.angle_alpha   90.00
_cell.angle_beta   90.00
_cell.angle_gamma   90.00
#
_symmetry.space_group_name_H-M   'P 1'
#
loop_
_entity.id
_entity.type
_entity.pdbx_description
1 polymer ?
#
loop_
_entity_poly.entity_id
_entity_poly.type
_entity_poly.pdbx_seq_one_letter_code
_entity_poly.pdbx_strand_id
1 'polypeptide(L)'
;MMRRVMCLVLSLCVFSAVGIAAQERTILIRNGRVMDGAGNPWVYADVLIRGDRIEAVGDLGDVPADEVIDATGLYVTPGFIDTHSHAGPGLASPGLSHGEPLLAMGLTTIFANPDGGGTTDLGAQRGTLLKDGIGVNVAQLIGHGSVRGAVMGSEDRAATPAELDRMRSLVRAGMEQGAWGLSSGTFYVPGNYAPPEEIE
;
A
#
# COMPACT_ATOMS: atom_id res chain seq x y z
N MET A 1 -0.91 81.97 -13.31
CA MET A 1 -1.75 80.78 -13.06
C MET A 1 -0.90 79.58 -13.34
N MET A 2 -0.27 78.99 -12.31
CA MET A 2 0.72 77.91 -12.43
C MET A 2 0.07 76.63 -11.91
N ARG A 3 -0.22 75.62 -12.79
CA ARG A 3 -0.74 74.29 -12.44
C ARG A 3 0.41 73.41 -11.99
N ARG A 4 0.42 73.04 -10.72
CA ARG A 4 1.33 72.02 -10.18
C ARG A 4 0.77 70.65 -10.55
N VAL A 5 1.55 69.88 -11.33
CA VAL A 5 1.29 68.50 -11.63
C VAL A 5 1.98 67.68 -10.51
N MET A 6 1.21 66.92 -9.72
CA MET A 6 1.67 66.08 -8.65
C MET A 6 1.79 64.66 -9.23
N CYS A 7 3.06 64.18 -9.48
CA CYS A 7 3.33 62.83 -9.89
C CYS A 7 3.25 61.89 -8.65
N LEU A 8 2.26 61.02 -8.66
CA LEU A 8 2.12 59.94 -7.69
C LEU A 8 3.00 58.74 -8.16
N VAL A 9 4.09 58.47 -7.47
CA VAL A 9 4.93 57.30 -7.70
C VAL A 9 4.31 56.12 -6.89
N LEU A 10 3.65 55.22 -7.59
CA LEU A 10 3.12 53.99 -7.00
C LEU A 10 4.29 52.96 -6.91
N SER A 11 4.84 52.76 -5.72
CA SER A 11 5.87 51.75 -5.46
C SER A 11 5.19 50.41 -5.33
N LEU A 12 5.35 49.53 -6.36
CA LEU A 12 4.82 48.18 -6.38
C LEU A 12 5.84 47.26 -5.63
N CYS A 13 5.57 47.00 -4.35
CA CYS A 13 6.33 45.99 -3.61
C CYS A 13 5.90 44.58 -4.10
N VAL A 14 6.72 44.00 -4.95
CA VAL A 14 6.61 42.58 -5.32
C VAL A 14 7.10 41.73 -4.13
N PHE A 15 6.19 41.23 -3.29
CA PHE A 15 6.51 40.19 -2.32
C PHE A 15 6.72 38.87 -3.08
N SER A 16 7.98 38.54 -3.34
CA SER A 16 8.34 37.18 -3.74
C SER A 16 8.07 36.28 -2.55
N ALA A 17 6.98 35.50 -2.58
CA ALA A 17 6.74 34.41 -1.66
C ALA A 17 7.79 33.33 -1.96
N VAL A 18 8.91 33.37 -1.25
CA VAL A 18 9.83 32.23 -1.17
C VAL A 18 9.07 31.15 -0.41
N GLY A 19 8.56 30.16 -1.14
CA GLY A 19 8.00 28.97 -0.55
C GLY A 19 9.10 28.30 0.27
N ILE A 20 8.98 28.37 1.61
CA ILE A 20 9.80 27.55 2.50
C ILE A 20 9.33 26.14 2.25
N ALA A 21 10.04 25.36 1.42
CA ALA A 21 9.87 23.94 1.36
C ALA A 21 10.08 23.42 2.80
N ALA A 22 9.08 22.77 3.39
CA ALA A 22 9.22 22.15 4.68
C ALA A 22 10.42 21.16 4.58
N GLN A 23 11.41 21.34 5.43
CA GLN A 23 12.55 20.44 5.46
C GLN A 23 12.05 19.04 5.83
N GLU A 24 12.30 18.06 4.97
CA GLU A 24 11.91 16.69 5.23
C GLU A 24 12.67 16.16 6.44
N ARG A 25 11.91 15.55 7.38
CA ARG A 25 12.48 14.94 8.59
C ARG A 25 13.48 13.86 8.21
N THR A 26 14.60 13.82 8.93
CA THR A 26 15.65 12.81 8.75
C THR A 26 15.70 11.88 9.96
N ILE A 27 15.85 10.57 9.68
CA ILE A 27 16.05 9.52 10.70
C ILE A 27 17.30 8.75 10.33
N LEU A 28 18.23 8.63 11.28
CA LEU A 28 19.45 7.84 11.13
C LEU A 28 19.36 6.61 12.04
N ILE A 29 19.30 5.43 11.45
CA ILE A 29 19.38 4.15 12.16
C ILE A 29 20.85 3.72 12.12
N ARG A 30 21.52 3.59 13.28
CA ARG A 30 22.95 3.30 13.39
C ARG A 30 23.24 1.91 13.92
N ASN A 31 24.41 1.40 13.56
CA ASN A 31 25.02 0.18 14.13
C ASN A 31 24.20 -1.09 13.91
N GLY A 32 23.28 -1.12 12.94
CA GLY A 32 22.39 -2.25 12.70
C GLY A 32 23.04 -3.36 11.88
N ARG A 33 22.47 -4.56 11.99
CA ARG A 33 22.67 -5.65 11.01
C ARG A 33 21.62 -5.48 9.92
N VAL A 34 22.00 -4.79 8.84
CA VAL A 34 21.09 -4.42 7.76
C VAL A 34 20.93 -5.58 6.78
N MET A 35 19.67 -5.97 6.53
CA MET A 35 19.26 -6.92 5.49
C MET A 35 18.45 -6.16 4.45
N ASP A 36 18.85 -6.24 3.18
CA ASP A 36 18.21 -5.50 2.09
C ASP A 36 16.95 -6.15 1.51
N GLY A 37 16.65 -7.39 1.93
CA GLY A 37 15.52 -8.17 1.41
C GLY A 37 15.76 -8.80 0.04
N ALA A 38 16.94 -8.64 -0.57
CA ALA A 38 17.28 -9.20 -1.88
C ALA A 38 17.93 -10.60 -1.82
N GLY A 39 17.91 -11.22 -0.63
CA GLY A 39 18.52 -12.55 -0.42
C GLY A 39 19.99 -12.50 -0.05
N ASN A 40 20.57 -11.33 0.11
CA ASN A 40 21.95 -11.14 0.55
C ASN A 40 22.09 -11.40 2.07
N PRO A 41 23.29 -11.82 2.55
CA PRO A 41 23.60 -11.80 3.97
C PRO A 41 23.50 -10.39 4.52
N TRP A 42 23.20 -10.26 5.83
CA TRP A 42 23.24 -8.98 6.50
C TRP A 42 24.66 -8.39 6.53
N VAL A 43 24.73 -7.07 6.55
CA VAL A 43 25.97 -6.30 6.73
C VAL A 43 25.81 -5.34 7.90
N TYR A 44 26.92 -5.00 8.57
CA TYR A 44 26.91 -3.87 9.52
C TYR A 44 26.83 -2.57 8.72
N ALA A 45 25.78 -1.81 8.94
CA ALA A 45 25.58 -0.54 8.26
C ALA A 45 24.64 0.38 9.05
N ASP A 46 24.68 1.66 8.70
CA ASP A 46 23.69 2.66 9.06
C ASP A 46 22.67 2.82 7.93
N VAL A 47 21.48 3.29 8.25
CA VAL A 47 20.43 3.63 7.27
C VAL A 47 19.98 5.06 7.53
N LEU A 48 20.13 5.94 6.54
CA LEU A 48 19.62 7.30 6.57
C LEU A 48 18.31 7.37 5.79
N ILE A 49 17.27 7.85 6.45
CA ILE A 49 15.94 8.08 5.87
C ILE A 49 15.69 9.58 5.84
N ARG A 50 15.21 10.10 4.69
CA ARG A 50 14.73 11.46 4.53
C ARG A 50 13.30 11.44 4.02
N GLY A 51 12.38 12.01 4.79
CA GLY A 51 10.96 11.94 4.48
C GLY A 51 10.48 10.49 4.36
N ASP A 52 10.06 10.08 3.17
CA ASP A 52 9.58 8.75 2.84
C ASP A 52 10.60 7.88 2.08
N ARG A 53 11.87 8.33 2.00
CA ARG A 53 12.92 7.69 1.19
C ARG A 53 14.11 7.23 2.02
N ILE A 54 14.65 6.05 1.69
CA ILE A 54 15.98 5.66 2.11
C ILE A 54 16.97 6.44 1.25
N GLU A 55 17.74 7.34 1.87
CA GLU A 55 18.70 8.21 1.20
C GLU A 55 20.07 7.53 1.05
N ALA A 56 20.50 6.83 2.09
CA ALA A 56 21.79 6.13 2.09
C ALA A 56 21.76 4.89 3.00
N VAL A 57 22.58 3.90 2.63
CA VAL A 57 22.90 2.72 3.45
C VAL A 57 24.40 2.48 3.38
N GLY A 58 25.08 2.35 4.53
CA GLY A 58 26.52 2.11 4.60
C GLY A 58 27.10 2.60 5.91
N ASP A 59 28.43 2.78 5.97
CA ASP A 59 29.09 3.47 7.08
C ASP A 59 28.96 4.99 6.82
N LEU A 60 28.03 5.62 7.54
CA LEU A 60 27.67 7.02 7.31
C LEU A 60 28.38 8.00 8.25
N GLY A 61 29.13 7.51 9.25
CA GLY A 61 29.83 8.36 10.20
C GLY A 61 28.91 9.32 10.96
N ASP A 62 29.33 10.59 11.13
CA ASP A 62 28.59 11.59 11.89
C ASP A 62 27.65 12.42 11.01
N VAL A 63 26.74 11.77 10.28
CA VAL A 63 25.70 12.47 9.52
C VAL A 63 24.66 13.05 10.50
N PRO A 64 24.36 14.36 10.41
CA PRO A 64 23.32 14.97 11.23
C PRO A 64 21.94 14.46 10.81
N ALA A 65 21.10 14.14 11.81
CA ALA A 65 19.70 13.72 11.62
C ALA A 65 18.82 14.30 12.74
N ASP A 66 17.52 14.49 12.44
CA ASP A 66 16.55 14.98 13.42
C ASP A 66 16.27 13.92 14.50
N GLU A 67 16.41 12.63 14.16
CA GLU A 67 16.28 11.51 15.06
C GLU A 67 17.38 10.47 14.79
N VAL A 68 17.96 9.92 15.87
CA VAL A 68 18.93 8.84 15.79
C VAL A 68 18.42 7.64 16.57
N ILE A 69 18.37 6.47 15.90
CA ILE A 69 17.98 5.19 16.48
C ILE A 69 19.23 4.32 16.56
N ASP A 70 19.64 3.93 17.77
CA ASP A 70 20.72 2.94 17.94
C ASP A 70 20.18 1.53 17.79
N ALA A 71 20.58 0.85 16.71
CA ALA A 71 20.23 -0.53 16.38
C ALA A 71 21.34 -1.53 16.76
N THR A 72 22.22 -1.17 17.71
CA THR A 72 23.28 -2.09 18.16
C THR A 72 22.69 -3.43 18.62
N GLY A 73 23.15 -4.52 18.01
CA GLY A 73 22.67 -5.88 18.29
C GLY A 73 21.35 -6.24 17.62
N LEU A 74 20.67 -5.32 16.93
CA LEU A 74 19.39 -5.54 16.24
C LEU A 74 19.62 -5.78 14.74
N TYR A 75 18.59 -6.41 14.11
CA TYR A 75 18.48 -6.47 12.66
C TYR A 75 17.61 -5.30 12.18
N VAL A 76 18.05 -4.67 11.10
CA VAL A 76 17.30 -3.64 10.37
C VAL A 76 16.90 -4.25 9.03
N THR A 77 15.60 -4.35 8.79
CA THR A 77 15.05 -4.99 7.59
C THR A 77 14.00 -4.08 6.94
N PRO A 78 13.70 -4.24 5.65
CA PRO A 78 12.45 -3.75 5.08
C PRO A 78 11.26 -4.31 5.87
N GLY A 79 10.14 -3.59 5.86
CA GLY A 79 8.90 -4.12 6.42
C GLY A 79 8.46 -5.39 5.69
N PHE A 80 7.91 -6.35 6.43
CA PHE A 80 7.47 -7.62 5.87
C PHE A 80 6.20 -7.46 5.06
N ILE A 81 6.04 -8.32 4.05
CA ILE A 81 4.86 -8.42 3.18
C ILE A 81 4.13 -9.71 3.52
N ASP A 82 2.90 -9.61 4.01
CA ASP A 82 2.01 -10.75 4.19
C ASP A 82 1.20 -10.96 2.91
N THR A 83 1.54 -12.00 2.16
CA THR A 83 0.91 -12.31 0.87
C THR A 83 -0.42 -13.05 0.99
N HIS A 84 -0.87 -13.36 2.21
CA HIS A 84 -2.11 -14.10 2.48
C HIS A 84 -2.78 -13.57 3.75
N SER A 85 -3.40 -12.39 3.70
CA SER A 85 -3.91 -11.72 4.88
C SER A 85 -5.44 -11.64 4.93
N HIS A 86 -6.01 -12.00 6.06
CA HIS A 86 -7.42 -11.80 6.39
C HIS A 86 -7.68 -10.51 7.17
N ALA A 87 -6.71 -9.60 7.26
CA ALA A 87 -6.84 -8.36 8.03
C ALA A 87 -7.74 -7.30 7.37
N GLY A 88 -8.10 -7.45 6.10
CA GLY A 88 -8.89 -6.48 5.36
C GLY A 88 -10.15 -5.97 6.07
N PRO A 89 -11.04 -6.84 6.61
CA PRO A 89 -12.22 -6.40 7.36
C PRO A 89 -11.89 -5.62 8.64
N GLY A 90 -10.80 -5.98 9.33
CA GLY A 90 -10.31 -5.24 10.49
C GLY A 90 -9.84 -3.84 10.11
N LEU A 91 -9.04 -3.72 9.05
CA LEU A 91 -8.56 -2.42 8.55
C LEU A 91 -9.68 -1.51 8.04
N ALA A 92 -10.82 -2.07 7.63
CA ALA A 92 -12.01 -1.32 7.26
C ALA A 92 -12.84 -0.86 8.46
N SER A 93 -12.48 -1.25 9.70
CA SER A 93 -13.21 -0.94 10.91
C SER A 93 -12.60 0.26 11.62
N PRO A 94 -13.42 1.23 12.12
CA PRO A 94 -12.94 2.33 12.92
C PRO A 94 -12.13 1.83 14.14
N GLY A 95 -10.99 2.47 14.40
CA GLY A 95 -10.09 2.12 15.52
C GLY A 95 -9.12 0.96 15.24
N LEU A 96 -9.26 0.23 14.12
CA LEU A 96 -8.31 -0.80 13.68
C LEU A 96 -7.63 -0.44 12.34
N SER A 97 -8.06 0.63 11.70
CA SER A 97 -7.59 1.05 10.37
C SER A 97 -6.08 1.31 10.30
N HIS A 98 -5.49 1.77 11.41
CA HIS A 98 -4.03 1.99 11.48
C HIS A 98 -3.20 0.70 11.48
N GLY A 99 -3.83 -0.48 11.68
CA GLY A 99 -3.15 -1.77 11.58
C GLY A 99 -2.05 -1.96 12.62
N GLU A 100 -2.15 -1.36 13.80
CA GLU A 100 -1.14 -1.38 14.85
C GLU A 100 -0.63 -2.79 15.20
N PRO A 101 -1.49 -3.84 15.30
CA PRO A 101 -1.00 -5.19 15.53
C PRO A 101 -0.13 -5.73 14.40
N LEU A 102 -0.42 -5.35 13.13
CA LEU A 102 0.38 -5.73 11.97
C LEU A 102 1.74 -5.03 12.02
N LEU A 103 1.75 -3.72 12.27
CA LEU A 103 2.97 -2.93 12.39
C LEU A 103 3.84 -3.41 13.56
N ALA A 104 3.23 -3.78 14.69
CA ALA A 104 3.96 -4.35 15.84
C ALA A 104 4.66 -5.68 15.52
N MET A 105 4.17 -6.41 14.51
CA MET A 105 4.82 -7.63 13.97
C MET A 105 5.80 -7.34 12.82
N GLY A 106 5.99 -6.06 12.46
CA GLY A 106 6.83 -5.66 11.34
C GLY A 106 6.18 -5.81 9.96
N LEU A 107 4.88 -6.11 9.90
CA LEU A 107 4.12 -6.19 8.63
C LEU A 107 3.74 -4.78 8.17
N THR A 108 4.26 -4.36 7.03
CA THR A 108 3.98 -3.04 6.45
C THR A 108 3.15 -3.11 5.17
N THR A 109 2.98 -4.31 4.62
CA THR A 109 2.18 -4.56 3.41
C THR A 109 1.42 -5.86 3.56
N ILE A 110 0.15 -5.87 3.16
CA ILE A 110 -0.67 -7.09 3.11
C ILE A 110 -1.30 -7.26 1.74
N PHE A 111 -1.53 -8.53 1.35
CA PHE A 111 -2.41 -8.88 0.25
C PHE A 111 -3.77 -9.27 0.81
N ALA A 112 -4.79 -8.47 0.51
CA ALA A 112 -6.16 -8.69 0.93
C ALA A 112 -6.94 -9.52 -0.09
N ASN A 113 -8.07 -10.11 0.34
CA ASN A 113 -8.94 -10.98 -0.45
C ASN A 113 -8.26 -12.30 -0.87
N PRO A 114 -7.61 -13.02 0.08
CA PRO A 114 -7.06 -14.34 -0.21
C PRO A 114 -8.17 -15.39 -0.43
N ASP A 115 -7.79 -16.63 -0.73
CA ASP A 115 -8.68 -17.80 -0.79
C ASP A 115 -9.87 -17.67 -1.77
N GLY A 116 -9.75 -16.83 -2.79
CA GLY A 116 -10.84 -16.58 -3.72
C GLY A 116 -11.97 -15.73 -3.15
N GLY A 117 -11.81 -15.17 -1.95
CA GLY A 117 -12.80 -14.35 -1.25
C GLY A 117 -12.72 -12.85 -1.58
N GLY A 118 -13.50 -12.07 -0.83
CA GLY A 118 -13.54 -10.61 -0.94
C GLY A 118 -14.70 -10.08 -1.76
N THR A 119 -14.53 -8.92 -2.36
CA THR A 119 -15.53 -8.26 -3.21
C THR A 119 -15.07 -8.22 -4.66
N THR A 120 -16.02 -8.10 -5.58
CA THR A 120 -15.75 -7.84 -7.00
C THR A 120 -15.63 -6.35 -7.31
N ASP A 121 -16.01 -5.46 -6.38
CA ASP A 121 -15.83 -4.00 -6.47
C ASP A 121 -14.66 -3.57 -5.58
N LEU A 122 -13.45 -3.64 -6.14
CA LEU A 122 -12.22 -3.26 -5.44
C LEU A 122 -12.12 -1.75 -5.22
N GLY A 123 -12.76 -0.95 -6.08
CA GLY A 123 -12.82 0.49 -5.92
C GLY A 123 -13.58 0.90 -4.67
N ALA A 124 -14.77 0.32 -4.45
CA ALA A 124 -15.56 0.56 -3.24
C ALA A 124 -14.82 0.06 -1.97
N GLN A 125 -14.17 -1.11 -2.05
CA GLN A 125 -13.36 -1.62 -0.94
C GLN A 125 -12.22 -0.67 -0.59
N ARG A 126 -11.50 -0.16 -1.59
CA ARG A 126 -10.42 0.83 -1.40
C ARG A 126 -10.95 2.09 -0.75
N GLY A 127 -12.10 2.61 -1.21
CA GLY A 127 -12.74 3.77 -0.60
C GLY A 127 -13.06 3.56 0.88
N THR A 128 -13.51 2.35 1.25
CA THR A 128 -13.79 1.99 2.64
C THR A 128 -12.51 1.92 3.48
N LEU A 129 -11.46 1.29 2.96
CA LEU A 129 -10.17 1.16 3.66
C LEU A 129 -9.51 2.52 3.90
N LEU A 130 -9.63 3.46 2.97
CA LEU A 130 -8.99 4.78 3.07
C LEU A 130 -9.80 5.80 3.88
N LYS A 131 -11.04 5.49 4.23
CA LYS A 131 -11.97 6.44 4.86
C LYS A 131 -11.44 7.06 6.16
N ASP A 132 -10.85 6.24 7.03
CA ASP A 132 -10.36 6.67 8.34
C ASP A 132 -8.82 6.70 8.40
N GLY A 133 -8.16 6.65 7.23
CA GLY A 133 -6.73 6.46 7.11
C GLY A 133 -6.33 5.01 7.29
N ILE A 134 -5.17 4.64 6.77
CA ILE A 134 -4.66 3.26 6.84
C ILE A 134 -3.18 3.28 7.18
N GLY A 135 -2.76 2.41 8.12
CA GLY A 135 -1.39 2.39 8.62
C GLY A 135 -0.46 1.42 7.87
N VAL A 136 -1.01 0.51 7.05
CA VAL A 136 -0.24 -0.44 6.25
C VAL A 136 -0.63 -0.34 4.77
N ASN A 137 0.27 -0.73 3.88
CA ASN A 137 -0.05 -0.84 2.46
C ASN A 137 -0.96 -2.05 2.22
N VAL A 138 -1.93 -1.91 1.30
CA VAL A 138 -2.84 -3.00 0.93
C VAL A 138 -2.80 -3.23 -0.56
N ALA A 139 -2.36 -4.41 -0.97
CA ALA A 139 -2.52 -4.94 -2.31
C ALA A 139 -3.83 -5.76 -2.36
N GLN A 140 -4.75 -5.39 -3.23
CA GLN A 140 -6.03 -6.09 -3.37
C GLN A 140 -5.91 -7.19 -4.43
N LEU A 141 -6.47 -8.38 -4.14
CA LEU A 141 -6.66 -9.45 -5.12
C LEU A 141 -8.14 -9.48 -5.54
N ILE A 142 -8.42 -9.91 -6.78
CA ILE A 142 -9.76 -10.27 -7.19
C ILE A 142 -10.00 -11.75 -6.88
N GLY A 143 -11.04 -12.07 -6.13
CA GLY A 143 -11.30 -13.43 -5.67
C GLY A 143 -12.09 -14.24 -6.69
N HIS A 144 -11.56 -15.42 -7.13
CA HIS A 144 -12.26 -16.33 -8.04
C HIS A 144 -13.62 -16.78 -7.49
N GLY A 145 -13.67 -17.19 -6.19
CA GLY A 145 -14.94 -17.61 -5.57
C GLY A 145 -15.97 -16.49 -5.52
N SER A 146 -15.53 -15.24 -5.29
CA SER A 146 -16.42 -14.07 -5.33
C SER A 146 -16.93 -13.77 -6.73
N VAL A 147 -16.07 -13.89 -7.75
CA VAL A 147 -16.46 -13.74 -9.17
C VAL A 147 -17.46 -14.82 -9.57
N ARG A 148 -17.17 -16.10 -9.24
CA ARG A 148 -18.08 -17.21 -9.50
C ARG A 148 -19.42 -17.00 -8.78
N GLY A 149 -19.40 -16.63 -7.50
CA GLY A 149 -20.59 -16.35 -6.71
C GLY A 149 -21.46 -15.24 -7.29
N ALA A 150 -20.84 -14.19 -7.83
CA ALA A 150 -21.54 -13.09 -8.49
C ALA A 150 -22.25 -13.50 -9.81
N VAL A 151 -21.74 -14.53 -10.49
CA VAL A 151 -22.27 -15.00 -11.77
C VAL A 151 -23.24 -16.16 -11.62
N MET A 152 -22.92 -17.11 -10.75
CA MET A 152 -23.64 -18.41 -10.63
C MET A 152 -24.23 -18.65 -9.23
N GLY A 153 -23.94 -17.80 -8.24
CA GLY A 153 -24.28 -18.11 -6.85
C GLY A 153 -23.48 -19.31 -6.34
N SER A 154 -24.15 -20.22 -5.65
CA SER A 154 -23.52 -21.43 -5.08
C SER A 154 -23.91 -22.70 -5.85
N GLU A 155 -24.15 -22.61 -7.15
CA GLU A 155 -24.52 -23.77 -7.95
C GLU A 155 -23.33 -24.73 -8.13
N ASP A 156 -23.59 -26.02 -7.83
CA ASP A 156 -22.63 -27.13 -7.99
C ASP A 156 -22.72 -27.70 -9.42
N ARG A 157 -22.13 -27.01 -10.36
CA ARG A 157 -21.97 -27.40 -11.77
C ARG A 157 -20.87 -26.61 -12.45
N ALA A 158 -20.38 -27.09 -13.57
CA ALA A 158 -19.50 -26.30 -14.44
C ALA A 158 -20.23 -25.04 -14.96
N ALA A 159 -19.47 -23.98 -15.16
CA ALA A 159 -19.96 -22.75 -15.78
C ALA A 159 -20.23 -22.97 -17.29
N THR A 160 -21.28 -22.38 -17.79
CA THR A 160 -21.52 -22.29 -19.23
C THR A 160 -20.55 -21.31 -19.89
N PRO A 161 -20.33 -21.39 -21.23
CA PRO A 161 -19.47 -20.41 -21.91
C PRO A 161 -19.85 -18.95 -21.66
N ALA A 162 -21.15 -18.64 -21.60
CA ALA A 162 -21.64 -17.29 -21.32
C ALA A 162 -21.36 -16.84 -19.88
N GLU A 163 -21.40 -17.75 -18.92
CA GLU A 163 -21.04 -17.48 -17.52
C GLU A 163 -19.53 -17.27 -17.38
N LEU A 164 -18.70 -18.08 -18.06
CA LEU A 164 -17.25 -17.88 -18.11
C LEU A 164 -16.89 -16.50 -18.69
N ASP A 165 -17.55 -16.07 -19.75
CA ASP A 165 -17.30 -14.75 -20.35
C ASP A 165 -17.68 -13.61 -19.38
N ARG A 166 -18.73 -13.78 -18.58
CA ARG A 166 -19.09 -12.83 -17.51
C ARG A 166 -18.06 -12.84 -16.40
N MET A 167 -17.57 -14.01 -15.97
CA MET A 167 -16.49 -14.11 -14.96
C MET A 167 -15.22 -13.43 -15.45
N ARG A 168 -14.78 -13.69 -16.70
CA ARG A 168 -13.61 -13.03 -17.30
C ARG A 168 -13.77 -11.51 -17.35
N SER A 169 -14.99 -11.03 -17.61
CA SER A 169 -15.28 -9.59 -17.61
C SER A 169 -15.13 -8.98 -16.22
N LEU A 170 -15.60 -9.67 -15.16
CA LEU A 170 -15.43 -9.23 -13.77
C LEU A 170 -13.96 -9.25 -13.34
N VAL A 171 -13.20 -10.29 -13.72
CA VAL A 171 -11.75 -10.34 -13.44
C VAL A 171 -11.03 -9.19 -14.14
N ARG A 172 -11.34 -8.93 -15.42
CA ARG A 172 -10.76 -7.80 -16.15
C ARG A 172 -11.08 -6.48 -15.48
N ALA A 173 -12.32 -6.25 -15.09
CA ALA A 173 -12.73 -5.05 -14.36
C ALA A 173 -11.98 -4.90 -13.04
N GLY A 174 -11.78 -6.00 -12.29
CA GLY A 174 -10.97 -6.01 -11.08
C GLY A 174 -9.51 -5.63 -11.34
N MET A 175 -8.91 -6.14 -12.40
CA MET A 175 -7.54 -5.78 -12.82
C MET A 175 -7.45 -4.30 -13.23
N GLU A 176 -8.43 -3.78 -13.96
CA GLU A 176 -8.52 -2.36 -14.33
C GLU A 176 -8.69 -1.44 -13.10
N GLN A 177 -9.35 -1.93 -12.06
CA GLN A 177 -9.45 -1.26 -10.76
C GLN A 177 -8.15 -1.33 -9.93
N GLY A 178 -7.13 -2.04 -10.40
CA GLY A 178 -5.82 -2.13 -9.77
C GLY A 178 -5.62 -3.37 -8.89
N ALA A 179 -6.31 -4.48 -9.17
CA ALA A 179 -5.96 -5.75 -8.55
C ALA A 179 -4.52 -6.16 -8.90
N TRP A 180 -3.83 -6.74 -7.93
CA TRP A 180 -2.48 -7.28 -8.11
C TRP A 180 -2.48 -8.69 -8.69
N GLY A 181 -3.64 -9.33 -8.74
CA GLY A 181 -3.80 -10.66 -9.29
C GLY A 181 -5.13 -11.29 -8.88
N LEU A 182 -5.31 -12.55 -9.29
CA LEU A 182 -6.44 -13.39 -8.93
C LEU A 182 -6.06 -14.26 -7.72
N SER A 183 -6.94 -14.35 -6.74
CA SER A 183 -6.85 -15.38 -5.69
C SER A 183 -7.83 -16.49 -5.98
N SER A 184 -7.50 -17.72 -5.57
CA SER A 184 -8.37 -18.88 -5.68
C SER A 184 -8.39 -19.66 -4.37
N GLY A 185 -9.55 -20.25 -4.03
CA GLY A 185 -9.72 -21.10 -2.86
C GLY A 185 -10.68 -22.22 -3.21
N THR A 186 -10.17 -23.28 -3.82
CA THR A 186 -10.95 -24.43 -4.27
C THR A 186 -11.42 -25.35 -3.15
N PHE A 187 -11.16 -24.99 -1.91
CA PHE A 187 -11.71 -25.64 -0.72
C PHE A 187 -13.06 -25.07 -0.32
N TYR A 188 -13.33 -23.80 -0.65
CA TYR A 188 -14.51 -23.07 -0.22
C TYR A 188 -15.58 -23.00 -1.31
N VAL A 189 -16.88 -23.04 -0.90
CA VAL A 189 -18.01 -22.79 -1.79
C VAL A 189 -18.00 -21.29 -2.19
N PRO A 190 -18.23 -20.95 -3.47
CA PRO A 190 -18.50 -21.83 -4.62
C PRO A 190 -17.24 -22.26 -5.41
N GLY A 191 -16.06 -21.87 -4.99
CA GLY A 191 -14.81 -22.16 -5.71
C GLY A 191 -14.50 -23.66 -5.83
N ASN A 192 -14.96 -24.48 -4.88
CA ASN A 192 -14.78 -25.93 -4.88
C ASN A 192 -15.59 -26.67 -5.95
N TYR A 193 -16.55 -26.00 -6.57
CA TYR A 193 -17.35 -26.56 -7.67
C TYR A 193 -16.76 -26.23 -9.05
N ALA A 194 -15.70 -25.41 -9.08
CA ALA A 194 -15.05 -25.02 -10.32
C ALA A 194 -14.17 -26.15 -10.85
N PRO A 195 -14.30 -26.54 -12.12
CA PRO A 195 -13.32 -27.42 -12.76
C PRO A 195 -12.03 -26.62 -13.01
N PRO A 196 -10.86 -27.32 -13.18
CA PRO A 196 -9.58 -26.65 -13.40
C PRO A 196 -9.58 -25.63 -14.53
N GLU A 197 -10.28 -25.94 -15.62
CA GLU A 197 -10.37 -25.12 -16.84
C GLU A 197 -11.08 -23.77 -16.61
N GLU A 198 -11.80 -23.61 -15.51
CA GLU A 198 -12.42 -22.32 -15.14
C GLU A 198 -11.39 -21.35 -14.58
N ILE A 199 -10.30 -21.87 -13.98
CA ILE A 199 -9.29 -21.06 -13.30
C ILE A 199 -8.12 -20.75 -14.26
N GLU A 200 -7.90 -21.56 -15.30
CA GLU A 200 -6.91 -21.37 -16.37
C GLU A 200 -7.32 -20.25 -17.33
#